data_3871dfe51fb908a3024c89c9f8d174e2
#
_entry.id   3871dfe51fb908a3024c89c9f8d174e2
#
_cell.length_a   1.000
_cell.length_b   1.000
_cell.length_c   1.000
_cell.angle_alpha   90.00
_cell.angle_beta   90.00
_cell.angle_gamma   90.00
#
_symmetry.space_group_name_H-M   'P 1'
#
loop_
_entity.id
_entity.type
_entity.pdbx_description
1 polymer ?
#
loop_
_entity_poly.entity_id
_entity_poly.type
_entity_poly.pdbx_seq_one_letter_code
_entity_poly.pdbx_strand_id
1 'polypeptide(L)'
;MSLPIILLAFPVFGAGLKDIPLPKRPASVQSDLVSALEKRKSVRDYRSEKLSTQDLSAILWAANGVNRDYGRRTAPSAFGNEYIDVYVVSDEGAWHYDASAHHLKAAAPAGLKARLTSQRFVGRASHVLVLVADPGKFPGFFASSEERLRWAHATAGAIAQNVYLMAAARGIGTCLVAGIDEGAIRKGLGLSNAAIPLYAMPLGYEER
;
A
#
# COMPACT_ATOMS: atom_id res chain seq x y z
N MET A 1 -30.82 16.52 -37.22
CA MET A 1 -29.39 16.82 -37.01
C MET A 1 -28.92 16.02 -35.80
N SER A 2 -28.26 14.87 -36.05
CA SER A 2 -27.69 14.00 -35.00
C SER A 2 -26.29 14.50 -34.65
N LEU A 3 -26.07 14.88 -33.38
CA LEU A 3 -24.73 15.17 -32.87
C LEU A 3 -23.95 13.84 -32.71
N PRO A 4 -22.69 13.78 -33.11
CA PRO A 4 -21.86 12.61 -32.87
C PRO A 4 -21.49 12.53 -31.38
N ILE A 5 -21.73 11.36 -30.80
CA ILE A 5 -21.22 11.00 -29.46
C ILE A 5 -19.70 10.84 -29.60
N ILE A 6 -18.95 11.81 -29.11
CA ILE A 6 -17.49 11.68 -29.00
C ILE A 6 -17.20 10.73 -27.85
N LEU A 7 -16.90 9.48 -28.17
CA LEU A 7 -16.38 8.50 -27.24
C LEU A 7 -14.96 8.94 -26.87
N LEU A 8 -14.81 9.61 -25.73
CA LEU A 8 -13.49 9.89 -25.16
C LEU A 8 -12.88 8.54 -24.75
N ALA A 9 -12.00 8.03 -25.61
CA ALA A 9 -11.15 6.91 -25.27
C ALA A 9 -10.21 7.36 -24.13
N PHE A 10 -10.44 6.87 -22.93
CA PHE A 10 -9.45 6.96 -21.85
C PHE A 10 -8.19 6.23 -22.30
N PRO A 11 -7.01 6.85 -22.17
CA PRO A 11 -5.78 6.15 -22.51
C PRO A 11 -5.68 4.91 -21.60
N VAL A 12 -5.56 3.74 -22.22
CA VAL A 12 -5.22 2.49 -21.54
C VAL A 12 -3.79 2.65 -21.03
N PHE A 13 -3.67 3.17 -19.80
CA PHE A 13 -2.39 3.23 -19.10
C PHE A 13 -2.06 1.81 -18.62
N GLY A 14 -1.05 1.22 -19.18
CA GLY A 14 -0.55 -0.08 -18.73
C GLY A 14 -0.03 -1.00 -19.83
N ALA A 15 0.16 -0.54 -21.06
CA ALA A 15 0.79 -1.34 -22.10
C ALA A 15 2.24 -1.68 -21.71
N GLY A 16 2.43 -2.84 -21.04
CA GLY A 16 3.75 -3.35 -20.64
C GLY A 16 3.89 -3.79 -19.18
N LEU A 17 3.17 -3.19 -18.24
CA LEU A 17 3.22 -3.61 -16.83
C LEU A 17 2.34 -4.86 -16.63
N LYS A 18 2.93 -5.91 -16.06
CA LYS A 18 2.23 -7.18 -15.82
C LYS A 18 1.77 -7.30 -14.38
N ASP A 19 0.69 -8.04 -14.18
CA ASP A 19 0.27 -8.52 -12.88
C ASP A 19 1.33 -9.45 -12.28
N ILE A 20 1.48 -9.43 -10.96
CA ILE A 20 2.48 -10.23 -10.25
C ILE A 20 1.76 -11.13 -9.25
N PRO A 21 1.70 -12.46 -9.49
CA PRO A 21 1.25 -13.40 -8.47
C PRO A 21 2.25 -13.41 -7.31
N LEU A 22 1.75 -13.26 -6.10
CA LEU A 22 2.61 -13.29 -4.92
C LEU A 22 2.78 -14.72 -4.42
N PRO A 23 3.97 -15.09 -3.90
CA PRO A 23 4.17 -16.36 -3.21
C PRO A 23 3.18 -16.49 -2.05
N LYS A 24 2.80 -17.72 -1.72
CA LYS A 24 2.00 -17.97 -0.51
C LYS A 24 2.67 -17.33 0.70
N ARG A 25 1.86 -16.82 1.63
CA ARG A 25 2.36 -16.28 2.89
C ARG A 25 3.33 -17.27 3.55
N PRO A 26 4.41 -16.80 4.19
CA PRO A 26 5.31 -17.69 4.92
C PRO A 26 4.51 -18.42 6.02
N ALA A 27 4.73 -19.71 6.16
CA ALA A 27 4.08 -20.53 7.19
C ALA A 27 4.49 -20.06 8.60
N SER A 28 5.70 -19.55 8.75
CA SER A 28 6.23 -18.98 10.00
C SER A 28 7.27 -17.91 9.68
N VAL A 29 7.42 -16.96 10.61
CA VAL A 29 8.58 -16.08 10.70
C VAL A 29 9.35 -16.52 11.92
N GLN A 30 10.68 -16.70 11.84
CA GLN A 30 11.53 -17.03 13.00
C GLN A 30 11.73 -15.80 13.89
N SER A 31 10.62 -15.25 14.39
CA SER A 31 10.62 -14.14 15.34
C SER A 31 9.31 -14.18 16.09
N ASP A 32 9.40 -14.15 17.42
CA ASP A 32 8.23 -13.93 18.24
C ASP A 32 7.81 -12.45 18.24
N LEU A 33 6.62 -12.18 18.72
CA LEU A 33 6.07 -10.82 18.74
C LEU A 33 6.88 -9.86 19.60
N VAL A 34 7.41 -10.31 20.74
CA VAL A 34 8.21 -9.49 21.66
C VAL A 34 9.48 -9.02 20.95
N SER A 35 10.20 -9.95 20.33
CA SER A 35 11.39 -9.62 19.55
C SER A 35 11.11 -8.67 18.37
N ALA A 36 9.97 -8.80 17.70
CA ALA A 36 9.58 -7.88 16.65
C ALA A 36 9.29 -6.47 17.20
N LEU A 37 8.63 -6.37 18.35
CA LEU A 37 8.36 -5.10 19.02
C LEU A 37 9.64 -4.41 19.47
N GLU A 38 10.59 -5.16 20.06
CA GLU A 38 11.90 -4.64 20.50
C GLU A 38 12.73 -4.09 19.33
N LYS A 39 12.71 -4.77 18.19
CA LYS A 39 13.46 -4.38 16.99
C LYS A 39 12.79 -3.29 16.15
N ARG A 40 11.48 -3.09 16.31
CA ARG A 40 10.72 -2.12 15.54
C ARG A 40 11.26 -0.69 15.73
N LYS A 41 11.70 -0.09 14.66
CA LYS A 41 12.12 1.32 14.59
C LYS A 41 11.74 1.95 13.25
N SER A 42 11.80 3.26 13.13
CA SER A 42 11.67 3.96 11.84
C SER A 42 13.04 4.03 11.16
N VAL A 43 13.14 3.38 10.02
CA VAL A 43 14.36 3.29 9.20
C VAL A 43 14.21 4.14 7.96
N ARG A 44 15.26 4.89 7.60
CA ARG A 44 15.30 5.81 6.46
C ARG A 44 16.51 5.62 5.57
N ASP A 45 17.37 4.67 5.90
CA ASP A 45 18.56 4.30 5.12
C ASP A 45 18.45 2.84 4.69
N TYR A 46 18.56 2.64 3.39
CA TYR A 46 18.27 1.36 2.75
C TYR A 46 19.44 0.96 1.85
N ARG A 47 19.74 -0.34 1.85
CA ARG A 47 20.64 -0.92 0.85
C ARG A 47 20.01 -0.80 -0.55
N SER A 48 20.83 -0.74 -1.58
CA SER A 48 20.38 -0.68 -2.98
C SER A 48 19.72 -1.98 -3.47
N GLU A 49 19.81 -3.06 -2.67
CA GLU A 49 19.25 -4.36 -2.98
C GLU A 49 17.72 -4.30 -3.04
N LYS A 50 17.14 -4.88 -4.08
CA LYS A 50 15.68 -5.00 -4.18
C LYS A 50 15.15 -6.02 -3.17
N LEU A 51 13.99 -5.71 -2.58
CA LEU A 51 13.28 -6.70 -1.78
C LEU A 51 12.91 -7.92 -2.62
N SER A 52 13.08 -9.09 -2.04
CA SER A 52 12.60 -10.33 -2.65
C SER A 52 11.08 -10.32 -2.74
N THR A 53 10.53 -11.00 -3.75
CA THR A 53 9.07 -11.15 -3.89
C THR A 53 8.45 -11.87 -2.68
N GLN A 54 9.21 -12.75 -2.03
CA GLN A 54 8.80 -13.44 -0.81
C GLN A 54 8.68 -12.47 0.38
N ASP A 55 9.60 -11.54 0.52
CA ASP A 55 9.56 -10.51 1.56
C ASP A 55 8.44 -9.52 1.33
N LEU A 56 8.29 -9.07 0.08
CA LEU A 56 7.18 -8.19 -0.30
C LEU A 56 5.82 -8.87 -0.05
N SER A 57 5.67 -10.15 -0.39
CA SER A 57 4.49 -10.95 -0.12
C SER A 57 4.16 -11.00 1.38
N ALA A 58 5.17 -11.27 2.22
CA ALA A 58 5.00 -11.31 3.67
C ALA A 58 4.53 -9.96 4.25
N ILE A 59 5.15 -8.88 3.79
CA ILE A 59 4.78 -7.50 4.18
C ILE A 59 3.33 -7.19 3.78
N LEU A 60 2.95 -7.48 2.55
CA LEU A 60 1.60 -7.20 2.03
C LEU A 60 0.54 -8.02 2.75
N TRP A 61 0.82 -9.30 3.01
CA TRP A 61 -0.09 -10.12 3.80
C TRP A 61 -0.24 -9.57 5.22
N ALA A 62 0.84 -9.21 5.89
CA ALA A 62 0.78 -8.61 7.22
C ALA A 62 0.03 -7.29 7.21
N ALA A 63 0.24 -6.46 6.20
CA ALA A 63 -0.40 -5.15 6.05
C ALA A 63 -1.93 -5.26 6.06
N ASN A 64 -2.48 -5.99 5.10
CA ASN A 64 -3.93 -6.06 4.91
C ASN A 64 -4.38 -7.36 4.20
N GLY A 65 -3.67 -8.47 4.40
CA GLY A 65 -3.99 -9.76 3.80
C GLY A 65 -5.20 -10.44 4.45
N VAL A 66 -5.80 -11.38 3.73
CA VAL A 66 -6.87 -12.24 4.27
C VAL A 66 -6.26 -13.22 5.26
N ASN A 67 -6.77 -13.27 6.47
CA ASN A 67 -6.28 -14.16 7.53
C ASN A 67 -7.33 -15.14 8.11
N ARG A 68 -8.60 -15.00 7.72
CA ARG A 68 -9.70 -15.86 8.15
C ARG A 68 -10.88 -15.79 7.18
N ASP A 69 -11.90 -16.59 7.47
CA ASP A 69 -13.09 -16.71 6.62
C ASP A 69 -13.80 -15.37 6.35
N TYR A 70 -14.62 -15.36 5.31
CA TYR A 70 -15.37 -14.18 4.84
C TYR A 70 -14.48 -12.99 4.44
N GLY A 71 -13.24 -13.24 4.00
CA GLY A 71 -12.32 -12.21 3.51
C GLY A 71 -11.79 -11.27 4.58
N ARG A 72 -11.96 -11.58 5.88
CA ARG A 72 -11.48 -10.72 6.96
C ARG A 72 -9.96 -10.56 6.93
N ARG A 73 -9.50 -9.38 7.33
CA ARG A 73 -8.12 -8.92 7.15
C ARG A 73 -7.28 -9.03 8.42
N THR A 74 -5.98 -8.97 8.22
CA THR A 74 -4.99 -8.85 9.31
C THR A 74 -5.12 -7.54 10.07
N ALA A 75 -5.47 -6.45 9.39
CA ALA A 75 -5.75 -5.16 10.03
C ALA A 75 -7.25 -5.02 10.35
N PRO A 76 -7.62 -4.46 11.51
CA PRO A 76 -9.01 -4.16 11.84
C PRO A 76 -9.51 -2.96 11.02
N SER A 77 -10.80 -2.95 10.72
CA SER A 77 -11.48 -1.84 10.08
C SER A 77 -12.87 -1.64 10.67
N ALA A 78 -13.38 -0.41 10.65
CA ALA A 78 -14.72 -0.11 11.15
C ALA A 78 -15.77 -0.92 10.35
N PHE A 79 -16.67 -1.58 11.06
CA PHE A 79 -17.72 -2.47 10.51
C PHE A 79 -17.19 -3.63 9.66
N GLY A 80 -15.88 -3.90 9.68
CA GLY A 80 -15.26 -4.91 8.84
C GLY A 80 -15.22 -4.57 7.36
N ASN A 81 -15.45 -3.32 6.99
CA ASN A 81 -15.38 -2.83 5.61
C ASN A 81 -13.95 -2.51 5.20
N GLU A 82 -13.62 -2.81 3.96
CA GLU A 82 -12.27 -2.72 3.43
C GLU A 82 -12.09 -1.45 2.60
N TYR A 83 -12.09 -0.31 3.27
CA TYR A 83 -11.98 1.01 2.64
C TYR A 83 -10.55 1.53 2.50
N ILE A 84 -9.53 0.77 2.90
CA ILE A 84 -8.12 1.11 2.66
C ILE A 84 -7.56 0.22 1.57
N ASP A 85 -7.22 0.82 0.45
CA ASP A 85 -6.45 0.19 -0.61
C ASP A 85 -4.96 0.33 -0.34
N VAL A 86 -4.21 -0.73 -0.62
CA VAL A 86 -2.75 -0.76 -0.54
C VAL A 86 -2.18 -0.82 -1.94
N TYR A 87 -1.38 0.16 -2.31
CA TYR A 87 -0.63 0.17 -3.55
C TYR A 87 0.84 -0.08 -3.28
N VAL A 88 1.50 -0.78 -4.18
CA VAL A 88 2.95 -0.97 -4.20
C VAL A 88 3.52 -0.15 -5.33
N VAL A 89 4.47 0.72 -5.04
CA VAL A 89 5.14 1.58 -6.02
C VAL A 89 6.63 1.27 -6.02
N SER A 90 7.21 1.05 -7.21
CA SER A 90 8.64 0.85 -7.42
C SER A 90 9.14 1.67 -8.63
N ASP A 91 10.38 1.48 -9.00
CA ASP A 91 10.93 2.08 -10.23
C ASP A 91 10.36 1.48 -11.51
N GLU A 92 9.75 0.29 -11.41
CA GLU A 92 9.17 -0.45 -12.53
C GLU A 92 7.71 -0.06 -12.80
N GLY A 93 7.00 0.46 -11.79
CA GLY A 93 5.60 0.82 -11.89
C GLY A 93 4.88 0.84 -10.55
N ALA A 94 3.56 0.81 -10.62
CA ALA A 94 2.69 0.73 -9.46
C ALA A 94 1.64 -0.36 -9.62
N TRP A 95 1.33 -1.06 -8.53
CA TRP A 95 0.36 -2.13 -8.47
C TRP A 95 -0.63 -1.92 -7.33
N HIS A 96 -1.86 -2.32 -7.53
CA HIS A 96 -2.86 -2.47 -6.48
C HIS A 96 -2.76 -3.87 -5.87
N TYR A 97 -2.72 -3.96 -4.55
CA TYR A 97 -2.72 -5.24 -3.85
C TYR A 97 -4.14 -5.80 -3.72
N ASP A 98 -4.43 -6.84 -4.49
CA ASP A 98 -5.63 -7.66 -4.32
C ASP A 98 -5.36 -8.70 -3.22
N ALA A 99 -5.83 -8.42 -2.02
CA ALA A 99 -5.58 -9.30 -0.88
C ALA A 99 -6.40 -10.59 -0.95
N SER A 100 -7.53 -10.61 -1.66
CA SER A 100 -8.36 -11.82 -1.79
C SER A 100 -7.68 -12.86 -2.67
N ALA A 101 -7.07 -12.41 -3.77
CA ALA A 101 -6.27 -13.26 -4.65
C ALA A 101 -4.81 -13.38 -4.20
N HIS A 102 -4.37 -12.59 -3.23
CA HIS A 102 -2.97 -12.39 -2.84
C HIS A 102 -2.10 -12.08 -4.04
N HIS A 103 -2.43 -11.02 -4.75
CA HIS A 103 -1.90 -10.70 -6.08
C HIS A 103 -1.65 -9.20 -6.22
N LEU A 104 -0.67 -8.82 -7.01
CA LEU A 104 -0.43 -7.45 -7.41
C LEU A 104 -0.99 -7.22 -8.81
N LYS A 105 -2.05 -6.42 -8.91
CA LYS A 105 -2.66 -6.01 -10.18
C LYS A 105 -1.98 -4.74 -10.70
N ALA A 106 -1.53 -4.75 -11.94
CA ALA A 106 -0.91 -3.60 -12.59
C ALA A 106 -1.85 -2.39 -12.53
N ALA A 107 -1.37 -1.26 -12.05
CA ALA A 107 -2.15 -0.03 -11.85
C ALA A 107 -1.60 1.16 -12.63
N ALA A 108 -0.29 1.37 -12.64
CA ALA A 108 0.31 2.49 -13.35
C ALA A 108 1.76 2.20 -13.79
N PRO A 109 2.23 2.80 -14.90
CA PRO A 109 3.61 2.66 -15.34
C PRO A 109 4.59 3.33 -14.38
N ALA A 110 5.89 3.16 -14.64
CA ALA A 110 6.98 3.78 -13.90
C ALA A 110 6.88 5.32 -13.79
N GLY A 111 7.58 5.89 -12.79
CA GLY A 111 7.75 7.33 -12.63
C GLY A 111 6.94 7.95 -11.48
N LEU A 112 6.10 7.19 -10.79
CA LEU A 112 5.37 7.72 -9.63
C LEU A 112 6.26 7.82 -8.38
N LYS A 113 7.17 6.84 -8.15
CA LYS A 113 7.99 6.74 -6.92
C LYS A 113 8.72 8.04 -6.58
N ALA A 114 9.31 8.70 -7.57
CA ALA A 114 10.05 9.95 -7.38
C ALA A 114 9.17 11.16 -7.02
N ARG A 115 7.85 11.04 -7.14
CA ARG A 115 6.89 12.12 -6.90
C ARG A 115 5.98 11.88 -5.70
N LEU A 116 6.18 10.81 -4.96
CA LEU A 116 5.34 10.48 -3.79
C LEU A 116 5.49 11.51 -2.66
N THR A 117 6.66 12.10 -2.51
CA THR A 117 7.00 13.03 -1.43
C THR A 117 8.29 13.77 -1.74
N SER A 118 8.52 14.92 -1.10
CA SER A 118 9.80 15.64 -1.14
C SER A 118 10.90 15.00 -0.27
N GLN A 119 10.59 13.99 0.53
CA GLN A 119 11.55 13.31 1.42
C GLN A 119 12.40 12.31 0.62
N ARG A 120 13.65 12.68 0.35
CA ARG A 120 14.57 11.97 -0.54
C ARG A 120 14.80 10.49 -0.22
N PHE A 121 14.75 10.11 1.07
CA PHE A 121 14.98 8.73 1.47
C PHE A 121 13.88 7.78 0.95
N VAL A 122 12.65 8.26 0.73
CA VAL A 122 11.57 7.46 0.15
C VAL A 122 11.91 7.00 -1.26
N GLY A 123 12.53 7.86 -2.07
CA GLY A 123 12.97 7.52 -3.43
C GLY A 123 14.10 6.47 -3.47
N ARG A 124 14.88 6.32 -2.38
CA ARG A 124 15.96 5.33 -2.29
C ARG A 124 15.48 3.93 -1.91
N ALA A 125 14.28 3.82 -1.37
CA ALA A 125 13.71 2.53 -0.99
C ALA A 125 13.43 1.65 -2.23
N SER A 126 13.52 0.34 -2.05
CA SER A 126 13.22 -0.65 -3.10
C SER A 126 11.76 -0.53 -3.57
N HIS A 127 10.85 -0.50 -2.62
CA HIS A 127 9.40 -0.36 -2.84
C HIS A 127 8.83 0.67 -1.87
N VAL A 128 7.66 1.21 -2.21
CA VAL A 128 6.91 2.09 -1.32
C VAL A 128 5.46 1.61 -1.29
N LEU A 129 4.93 1.31 -0.10
CA LEU A 129 3.49 1.12 0.04
C LEU A 129 2.83 2.50 0.11
N VAL A 130 1.70 2.65 -0.57
CA VAL A 130 0.84 3.83 -0.49
C VAL A 130 -0.52 3.37 0.02
N LEU A 131 -0.95 3.94 1.14
CA LEU A 131 -2.24 3.65 1.76
C LEU A 131 -3.25 4.70 1.32
N VAL A 132 -4.33 4.26 0.68
CA VAL A 132 -5.35 5.14 0.11
C VAL A 132 -6.71 4.77 0.69
N ALA A 133 -7.43 5.73 1.25
CA ALA A 133 -8.83 5.54 1.62
C ALA A 133 -9.73 5.74 0.40
N ASP A 134 -10.63 4.78 0.18
CA ASP A 134 -11.68 4.85 -0.83
C ASP A 134 -13.03 5.16 -0.17
N PRO A 135 -13.52 6.40 -0.27
CA PRO A 135 -14.78 6.81 0.33
C PRO A 135 -16.00 6.02 -0.18
N GLY A 136 -15.92 5.46 -1.38
CA GLY A 136 -16.99 4.62 -1.94
C GLY A 136 -17.18 3.29 -1.21
N LYS A 137 -16.19 2.85 -0.45
CA LYS A 137 -16.22 1.61 0.32
C LYS A 137 -16.64 1.79 1.78
N PHE A 138 -16.84 3.03 2.24
CA PHE A 138 -17.37 3.28 3.58
C PHE A 138 -18.86 2.93 3.68
N PRO A 139 -19.34 2.44 4.84
CA PRO A 139 -20.76 2.23 5.05
C PRO A 139 -21.52 3.56 4.92
N GLY A 140 -22.46 3.62 3.98
CA GLY A 140 -23.00 4.88 3.42
C GLY A 140 -23.87 5.73 4.36
N PHE A 141 -24.36 5.21 5.50
CA PHE A 141 -25.52 5.82 6.14
C PHE A 141 -25.36 6.25 7.60
N PHE A 142 -24.17 6.10 8.23
CA PHE A 142 -24.05 6.41 9.66
C PHE A 142 -22.90 7.36 10.03
N ALA A 143 -22.05 7.78 9.09
CA ALA A 143 -20.88 8.55 9.48
C ALA A 143 -20.73 9.84 8.67
N SER A 144 -20.41 10.91 9.37
CA SER A 144 -19.91 12.15 8.80
C SER A 144 -18.60 11.93 8.05
N SER A 145 -18.23 12.87 7.20
CA SER A 145 -16.92 12.82 6.51
C SER A 145 -15.75 12.80 7.51
N GLU A 146 -15.90 13.49 8.63
CA GLU A 146 -14.89 13.53 9.69
C GLU A 146 -14.73 12.17 10.39
N GLU A 147 -15.83 11.49 10.70
CA GLU A 147 -15.80 10.15 11.30
C GLU A 147 -15.16 9.14 10.35
N ARG A 148 -15.52 9.18 9.07
CA ARG A 148 -14.92 8.32 8.03
C ARG A 148 -13.41 8.54 7.95
N LEU A 149 -12.96 9.79 8.01
CA LEU A 149 -11.53 10.11 7.99
C LEU A 149 -10.82 9.58 9.25
N ARG A 150 -11.43 9.71 10.43
CA ARG A 150 -10.90 9.11 11.67
C ARG A 150 -10.76 7.59 11.56
N TRP A 151 -11.77 6.91 11.02
CA TRP A 151 -11.69 5.45 10.79
C TRP A 151 -10.60 5.09 9.78
N ALA A 152 -10.47 5.88 8.71
CA ALA A 152 -9.42 5.67 7.71
C ALA A 152 -8.03 5.77 8.33
N HIS A 153 -7.76 6.81 9.12
CA HIS A 153 -6.48 6.96 9.83
C HIS A 153 -6.23 5.85 10.84
N ALA A 154 -7.25 5.43 11.60
CA ALA A 154 -7.12 4.34 12.57
C ALA A 154 -6.77 3.01 11.87
N THR A 155 -7.48 2.68 10.79
CA THR A 155 -7.20 1.46 10.01
C THR A 155 -5.84 1.53 9.32
N ALA A 156 -5.49 2.68 8.71
CA ALA A 156 -4.17 2.85 8.09
C ALA A 156 -3.03 2.77 9.12
N GLY A 157 -3.24 3.28 10.34
CA GLY A 157 -2.30 3.12 11.46
C GLY A 157 -2.12 1.66 11.87
N ALA A 158 -3.19 0.87 11.93
CA ALA A 158 -3.12 -0.56 12.22
C ALA A 158 -2.38 -1.33 11.10
N ILE A 159 -2.66 -1.02 9.83
CA ILE A 159 -1.91 -1.54 8.68
C ILE A 159 -0.43 -1.20 8.81
N ALA A 160 -0.11 0.05 9.09
CA ALA A 160 1.26 0.51 9.23
C ALA A 160 2.00 -0.22 10.36
N GLN A 161 1.37 -0.44 11.50
CA GLN A 161 2.00 -1.18 12.60
C GLN A 161 2.24 -2.64 12.24
N ASN A 162 1.31 -3.29 11.52
CA ASN A 162 1.52 -4.64 11.01
C ASN A 162 2.74 -4.70 10.06
N VAL A 163 2.87 -3.70 9.17
CA VAL A 163 4.04 -3.56 8.29
C VAL A 163 5.32 -3.40 9.11
N TYR A 164 5.34 -2.52 10.11
CA TYR A 164 6.49 -2.32 10.98
C TYR A 164 6.94 -3.61 11.67
N LEU A 165 6.00 -4.36 12.24
CA LEU A 165 6.32 -5.61 12.97
C LEU A 165 6.85 -6.70 12.04
N MET A 166 6.20 -6.89 10.87
CA MET A 166 6.66 -7.85 9.89
C MET A 166 8.02 -7.44 9.31
N ALA A 167 8.25 -6.16 9.06
CA ALA A 167 9.52 -5.63 8.58
C ALA A 167 10.64 -5.88 9.61
N ALA A 168 10.41 -5.55 10.89
CA ALA A 168 11.36 -5.79 11.98
C ALA A 168 11.72 -7.27 12.12
N ALA A 169 10.72 -8.16 11.99
CA ALA A 169 10.91 -9.62 12.07
C ALA A 169 11.74 -10.18 10.89
N ARG A 170 11.83 -9.44 9.77
CA ARG A 170 12.51 -9.87 8.54
C ARG A 170 13.76 -9.05 8.19
N GLY A 171 14.19 -8.14 9.05
CA GLY A 171 15.35 -7.27 8.78
C GLY A 171 15.11 -6.26 7.64
N ILE A 172 13.85 -5.86 7.46
CA ILE A 172 13.43 -4.86 6.49
C ILE A 172 13.23 -3.53 7.21
N GLY A 173 13.79 -2.47 6.66
CA GLY A 173 13.59 -1.12 7.12
C GLY A 173 12.33 -0.49 6.52
N THR A 174 11.60 0.26 7.35
CA THR A 174 10.42 1.03 6.93
C THR A 174 10.18 2.22 7.85
N CYS A 175 9.41 3.20 7.41
CA CYS A 175 8.82 4.21 8.27
C CYS A 175 7.50 4.74 7.70
N LEU A 176 6.61 5.21 8.56
CA LEU A 176 5.38 5.87 8.15
C LEU A 176 5.66 7.32 7.75
N VAL A 177 5.26 7.71 6.56
CA VAL A 177 5.42 9.05 5.99
C VAL A 177 4.06 9.67 5.74
N ALA A 178 3.74 10.74 6.45
CA ALA A 178 2.51 11.51 6.27
C ALA A 178 2.69 12.68 5.27
N GLY A 179 3.91 13.21 5.13
CA GLY A 179 4.20 14.29 4.18
C GLY A 179 4.32 13.75 2.75
N ILE A 180 3.19 13.47 2.12
CA ILE A 180 3.07 12.91 0.77
C ILE A 180 2.48 13.95 -0.19
N ASP A 181 2.74 13.78 -1.49
CA ASP A 181 2.08 14.54 -2.56
C ASP A 181 0.80 13.81 -3.01
N GLU A 182 -0.32 14.16 -2.36
CA GLU A 182 -1.62 13.54 -2.66
C GLU A 182 -2.03 13.75 -4.12
N GLY A 183 -1.75 14.92 -4.72
CA GLY A 183 -2.08 15.24 -6.10
C GLY A 183 -1.32 14.36 -7.08
N ALA A 184 0.00 14.21 -6.86
CA ALA A 184 0.83 13.32 -7.66
C ALA A 184 0.39 11.85 -7.52
N ILE A 185 0.01 11.41 -6.32
CA ILE A 185 -0.48 10.05 -6.07
C ILE A 185 -1.81 9.82 -6.80
N ARG A 186 -2.81 10.70 -6.63
CA ARG A 186 -4.11 10.58 -7.32
C ARG A 186 -3.92 10.50 -8.84
N LYS A 187 -3.17 11.43 -9.40
CA LYS A 187 -2.90 11.48 -10.84
C LYS A 187 -2.12 10.25 -11.32
N GLY A 188 -1.08 9.87 -10.56
CA GLY A 188 -0.18 8.78 -10.94
C GLY A 188 -0.83 7.42 -10.90
N LEU A 189 -1.76 7.18 -9.97
CA LEU A 189 -2.51 5.94 -9.83
C LEU A 189 -3.88 5.95 -10.54
N GLY A 190 -4.26 7.05 -11.17
CA GLY A 190 -5.57 7.18 -11.81
C GLY A 190 -6.75 7.10 -10.83
N LEU A 191 -6.57 7.59 -9.60
CA LEU A 191 -7.58 7.52 -8.56
C LEU A 191 -8.69 8.54 -8.80
N SER A 192 -9.89 8.25 -8.28
CA SER A 192 -10.98 9.21 -8.25
C SER A 192 -10.62 10.44 -7.40
N ASN A 193 -11.27 11.58 -7.66
CA ASN A 193 -11.09 12.79 -6.86
C ASN A 193 -11.52 12.61 -5.39
N ALA A 194 -12.38 11.64 -5.12
CA ALA A 194 -12.84 11.30 -3.78
C ALA A 194 -11.85 10.44 -3.00
N ALA A 195 -10.93 9.73 -3.67
CA ALA A 195 -9.94 8.91 -3.00
C ALA A 195 -8.96 9.78 -2.20
N ILE A 196 -8.59 9.32 -1.01
CA ILE A 196 -7.75 10.07 -0.06
C ILE A 196 -6.45 9.30 0.17
N PRO A 197 -5.33 9.68 -0.48
CA PRO A 197 -4.01 9.18 -0.10
C PRO A 197 -3.71 9.59 1.35
N LEU A 198 -3.35 8.64 2.20
CA LEU A 198 -3.14 8.88 3.63
C LEU A 198 -1.66 8.87 4.01
N TYR A 199 -0.95 7.84 3.60
CA TYR A 199 0.42 7.58 4.02
C TYR A 199 1.22 6.85 2.95
N ALA A 200 2.54 7.05 3.00
CA ALA A 200 3.51 6.21 2.30
C ALA A 200 4.40 5.47 3.29
N MET A 201 4.80 4.25 2.96
CA MET A 201 5.74 3.45 3.74
C MET A 201 6.82 2.89 2.82
N PRO A 202 8.01 3.51 2.75
CA PRO A 202 9.14 2.96 2.02
C PRO A 202 9.62 1.66 2.64
N LEU A 203 10.06 0.73 1.81
CA LEU A 203 10.52 -0.60 2.16
C LEU A 203 11.88 -0.87 1.51
N GLY A 204 12.83 -1.34 2.26
CA GLY A 204 14.15 -1.77 1.77
C GLY A 204 14.88 -2.56 2.85
N TYR A 205 15.90 -3.33 2.47
CA TYR A 205 16.75 -3.94 3.48
C TYR A 205 17.51 -2.85 4.22
N GLU A 206 17.59 -2.98 5.55
CA GLU A 206 18.22 -1.98 6.40
C GLU A 206 19.74 -1.91 6.12
N GLU A 207 20.26 -0.70 5.94
CA GLU A 207 21.70 -0.47 5.94
C GLU A 207 22.22 -0.65 7.36
N ARG A 208 23.23 -1.52 7.54
CA ARG A 208 23.82 -1.87 8.85
C ARG A 208 24.92 -0.88 9.21
#